data_5df100a9ad35c8414df1b95ca52621fb
#
_entry.id   5df100a9ad35c8414df1b95ca52621fb
#
_cell.length_a   1.000
_cell.length_b   1.000
_cell.length_c   1.000
_cell.angle_alpha   90.00
_cell.angle_beta   90.00
_cell.angle_gamma   90.00
#
_symmetry.space_group_name_H-M   'P 1'
#
loop_
_entity.id
_entity.type
_entity.pdbx_description
1 polymer ?
#
loop_
_entity_poly.entity_id
_entity_poly.type
_entity_poly.pdbx_seq_one_letter_code
_entity_poly.pdbx_strand_id
1 'polypeptide(L)'
;MTQKKKIPWGVFFIILAAVLLGSYLVSGLFMMDGVTVQNYQEKLSYILCHPFTPWWNERTPAFMGVGVILWVMGVSYYLTYHRNFHPESEHGVAEWEDVGKAAKRLRDKEETRNTYVSRNIKIGFDALSNMNMLIIGGSGSGKTTSELIPNLLHTNMTNIILDIKGDLLKKYGAYLKHIGVAVKAINFKNPLESHRFNPFCYIKNYSDLIGIITNIQQSVKPPDAMKGDPFWDDGVALYLQSLFEYEWLLSQKQGYTGTMNHILDLVNMETKTVDEDGTTALQQEMDSLARVYGEDYPPVRDYRKLKEGATETVRSIIIMVNAQLKLFEIPEIRRIFEDDDIDIPSLGLGVDSNPEKKTALFLVMRSGDTSYNLFINMFYTLLFRVLRDIADNDCPGGKLPIHVRLWADEFYAGPKPADAEMLLGEIRSRNMSMVPILQDIAQIKTLFPNDKWEIFTGNCAAMIYLGSGPTAHTTHQ
;
A
#
# COMPACT_ATOMS: atom_id res chain seq x y z
N MET A 1 4.93 -29.87 -16.29
CA MET A 1 5.32 -30.12 -17.69
C MET A 1 4.11 -30.73 -18.39
N THR A 2 3.27 -29.94 -19.01
CA THR A 2 2.15 -30.39 -19.81
C THR A 2 2.69 -30.97 -21.11
N GLN A 3 2.57 -32.29 -21.30
CA GLN A 3 2.88 -32.94 -22.56
C GLN A 3 1.96 -32.34 -23.63
N LYS A 4 2.51 -31.59 -24.59
CA LYS A 4 1.81 -31.21 -25.82
C LYS A 4 1.35 -32.53 -26.47
N LYS A 5 0.03 -32.80 -26.46
CA LYS A 5 -0.55 -33.92 -27.19
C LYS A 5 -0.09 -33.82 -28.65
N LYS A 6 0.71 -34.80 -29.11
CA LYS A 6 1.17 -34.81 -30.48
C LYS A 6 -0.05 -35.03 -31.39
N ILE A 7 -0.20 -34.14 -32.39
CA ILE A 7 -1.25 -34.29 -33.42
C ILE A 7 -1.05 -35.64 -34.10
N PRO A 8 -2.09 -36.48 -34.21
CA PRO A 8 -1.96 -37.84 -34.74
C PRO A 8 -1.97 -37.82 -36.29
N TRP A 9 -0.95 -37.22 -36.89
CA TRP A 9 -0.85 -37.13 -38.37
C TRP A 9 -0.95 -38.48 -39.06
N GLY A 10 -0.41 -39.56 -38.46
CA GLY A 10 -0.51 -40.92 -39.01
C GLY A 10 -1.97 -41.38 -39.18
N VAL A 11 -2.83 -41.03 -38.21
CA VAL A 11 -4.26 -41.37 -38.30
C VAL A 11 -4.94 -40.57 -39.41
N PHE A 12 -4.62 -39.31 -39.58
CA PHE A 12 -5.18 -38.49 -40.66
C PHE A 12 -4.78 -38.98 -42.05
N PHE A 13 -3.53 -39.46 -42.23
CA PHE A 13 -3.11 -40.05 -43.51
C PHE A 13 -3.79 -41.40 -43.79
N ILE A 14 -4.04 -42.22 -42.78
CA ILE A 14 -4.81 -43.47 -42.94
C ILE A 14 -6.24 -43.14 -43.36
N ILE A 15 -6.87 -42.16 -42.73
CA ILE A 15 -8.23 -41.72 -43.10
C ILE A 15 -8.24 -41.16 -44.54
N LEU A 16 -7.22 -40.37 -44.93
CA LEU A 16 -7.11 -39.88 -46.31
C LEU A 16 -7.04 -41.01 -47.32
N ALA A 17 -6.21 -42.03 -47.05
CA ALA A 17 -6.08 -43.19 -47.94
C ALA A 17 -7.42 -43.94 -48.06
N ALA A 18 -8.15 -44.11 -46.94
CA ALA A 18 -9.47 -44.71 -46.93
C ALA A 18 -10.51 -43.88 -47.71
N VAL A 19 -10.49 -42.57 -47.58
CA VAL A 19 -11.39 -41.66 -48.32
C VAL A 19 -11.10 -41.71 -49.82
N LEU A 20 -9.82 -41.70 -50.23
CA LEU A 20 -9.43 -41.79 -51.65
C LEU A 20 -9.84 -43.13 -52.25
N LEU A 21 -9.63 -44.23 -51.52
CA LEU A 21 -10.07 -45.58 -51.97
C LEU A 21 -11.60 -45.64 -52.08
N GLY A 22 -12.31 -45.10 -51.07
CA GLY A 22 -13.79 -45.07 -51.11
C GLY A 22 -14.29 -44.22 -52.27
N SER A 23 -13.71 -43.06 -52.55
CA SER A 23 -14.04 -42.15 -53.65
C SER A 23 -13.79 -42.86 -55.02
N TYR A 24 -12.69 -43.62 -55.12
CA TYR A 24 -12.37 -44.41 -56.28
C TYR A 24 -13.42 -45.49 -56.54
N LEU A 25 -13.80 -46.26 -55.51
CA LEU A 25 -14.80 -47.34 -55.65
C LEU A 25 -16.20 -46.77 -55.98
N VAL A 26 -16.60 -45.65 -55.31
CA VAL A 26 -17.90 -45.04 -55.62
C VAL A 26 -17.93 -44.47 -57.03
N SER A 27 -16.85 -43.95 -57.58
CA SER A 27 -16.79 -43.48 -58.96
C SER A 27 -17.03 -44.61 -59.96
N GLY A 28 -16.74 -45.88 -59.60
CA GLY A 28 -16.99 -47.06 -60.39
C GLY A 28 -18.47 -47.29 -60.75
N LEU A 29 -19.39 -46.72 -59.94
CA LEU A 29 -20.82 -46.76 -60.25
C LEU A 29 -21.15 -46.12 -61.63
N PHE A 30 -20.37 -45.21 -62.07
CA PHE A 30 -20.54 -44.51 -63.38
C PHE A 30 -20.02 -45.34 -64.58
N MET A 31 -19.39 -46.48 -64.33
CA MET A 31 -18.97 -47.47 -65.36
C MET A 31 -20.00 -48.58 -65.55
N MET A 32 -20.99 -48.65 -64.66
CA MET A 32 -22.02 -49.69 -64.74
C MET A 32 -23.29 -49.16 -65.42
N ASP A 33 -23.79 -49.86 -66.41
CA ASP A 33 -25.01 -49.49 -67.09
C ASP A 33 -26.26 -49.71 -66.21
N GLY A 34 -27.23 -48.78 -66.34
CA GLY A 34 -28.53 -48.91 -65.70
C GLY A 34 -28.52 -48.67 -64.14
N VAL A 35 -27.59 -47.88 -63.63
CA VAL A 35 -27.59 -47.48 -62.20
C VAL A 35 -28.73 -46.51 -61.94
N THR A 36 -29.62 -46.87 -61.00
CA THR A 36 -30.77 -46.09 -60.55
C THR A 36 -30.75 -45.98 -59.04
N VAL A 37 -31.55 -44.98 -58.49
CA VAL A 37 -31.70 -44.78 -57.04
C VAL A 37 -32.23 -46.06 -56.34
N GLN A 38 -32.87 -46.95 -57.07
CA GLN A 38 -33.43 -48.20 -56.51
C GLN A 38 -32.42 -49.34 -56.43
N ASN A 39 -31.38 -49.38 -57.30
CA ASN A 39 -30.43 -50.48 -57.38
C ASN A 39 -28.97 -50.09 -57.05
N TYR A 40 -28.73 -48.81 -56.64
CA TYR A 40 -27.35 -48.35 -56.39
C TYR A 40 -26.65 -49.15 -55.29
N GLN A 41 -27.39 -49.60 -54.24
CA GLN A 41 -26.83 -50.41 -53.16
C GLN A 41 -26.29 -51.77 -53.63
N GLU A 42 -27.03 -52.43 -54.44
CA GLU A 42 -26.65 -53.75 -55.03
C GLU A 42 -25.41 -53.60 -55.91
N LYS A 43 -25.39 -52.55 -56.75
CA LYS A 43 -24.26 -52.30 -57.64
C LYS A 43 -23.02 -51.81 -56.89
N LEU A 44 -23.19 -51.00 -55.81
CA LEU A 44 -22.11 -50.62 -54.94
C LEU A 44 -21.53 -51.83 -54.19
N SER A 45 -22.38 -52.74 -53.70
CA SER A 45 -21.93 -53.99 -53.08
C SER A 45 -21.12 -54.82 -54.03
N TYR A 46 -21.53 -54.90 -55.33
CA TYR A 46 -20.76 -55.61 -56.33
C TYR A 46 -19.35 -55.02 -56.54
N ILE A 47 -19.22 -53.66 -56.59
CA ILE A 47 -17.93 -52.95 -56.70
C ILE A 47 -17.07 -53.25 -55.49
N LEU A 48 -17.64 -53.18 -54.25
CA LEU A 48 -16.93 -53.46 -53.00
C LEU A 48 -16.42 -54.92 -52.93
N CYS A 49 -17.16 -55.88 -53.51
CA CYS A 49 -16.73 -57.30 -53.58
C CYS A 49 -15.65 -57.52 -54.65
N HIS A 50 -15.47 -56.60 -55.61
CA HIS A 50 -14.49 -56.70 -56.70
C HIS A 50 -13.54 -55.52 -56.71
N PRO A 51 -12.81 -55.24 -55.63
CA PRO A 51 -12.01 -53.98 -55.46
C PRO A 51 -10.80 -53.94 -56.40
N PHE A 52 -10.34 -55.08 -56.94
CA PHE A 52 -9.19 -55.13 -57.82
C PHE A 52 -9.55 -54.96 -59.30
N THR A 53 -10.85 -54.84 -59.66
CA THR A 53 -11.27 -54.44 -60.98
C THR A 53 -10.93 -52.99 -61.27
N PRO A 54 -10.43 -52.62 -62.45
CA PRO A 54 -10.09 -51.23 -62.76
C PRO A 54 -11.35 -50.37 -62.91
N TRP A 55 -11.77 -49.71 -61.85
CA TRP A 55 -12.95 -48.82 -61.82
C TRP A 55 -12.61 -47.40 -62.18
N TRP A 56 -11.53 -47.10 -62.88
CA TRP A 56 -11.09 -45.78 -63.25
C TRP A 56 -11.88 -45.27 -64.46
N ASN A 57 -12.47 -44.07 -64.32
CA ASN A 57 -13.22 -43.38 -65.36
C ASN A 57 -12.94 -41.82 -65.33
N GLU A 58 -13.47 -41.09 -66.30
CA GLU A 58 -13.27 -39.67 -66.48
C GLU A 58 -13.72 -38.83 -65.22
N ARG A 59 -14.66 -39.38 -64.41
CA ARG A 59 -15.21 -38.77 -63.23
C ARG A 59 -14.44 -39.10 -61.94
N THR A 60 -13.59 -40.12 -61.98
CA THR A 60 -12.82 -40.58 -60.82
C THR A 60 -11.98 -39.44 -60.22
N PRO A 61 -11.28 -38.56 -60.95
CA PRO A 61 -10.51 -37.48 -60.37
C PRO A 61 -11.40 -36.48 -59.66
N ALA A 62 -12.60 -36.17 -60.13
CA ALA A 62 -13.56 -35.29 -59.50
C ALA A 62 -14.04 -35.81 -58.16
N PHE A 63 -14.38 -37.13 -58.08
CA PHE A 63 -14.78 -37.79 -56.84
C PHE A 63 -13.65 -37.83 -55.80
N MET A 64 -12.43 -38.11 -56.23
CA MET A 64 -11.25 -38.04 -55.36
C MET A 64 -11.00 -36.61 -54.87
N GLY A 65 -11.19 -35.57 -55.74
CA GLY A 65 -11.10 -34.18 -55.35
C GLY A 65 -12.11 -33.79 -54.26
N VAL A 66 -13.38 -34.20 -54.41
CA VAL A 66 -14.40 -34.00 -53.39
C VAL A 66 -14.01 -34.73 -52.09
N GLY A 67 -13.49 -35.97 -52.19
CA GLY A 67 -13.01 -36.71 -51.01
C GLY A 67 -11.89 -35.96 -50.26
N VAL A 68 -10.92 -35.38 -50.99
CA VAL A 68 -9.84 -34.57 -50.39
C VAL A 68 -10.40 -33.30 -49.71
N ILE A 69 -11.35 -32.62 -50.35
CA ILE A 69 -11.98 -31.42 -49.76
C ILE A 69 -12.68 -31.79 -48.44
N LEU A 70 -13.46 -32.85 -48.41
CA LEU A 70 -14.14 -33.35 -47.20
C LEU A 70 -13.13 -33.73 -46.10
N TRP A 71 -12.04 -34.38 -46.48
CA TRP A 71 -10.97 -34.72 -45.55
C TRP A 71 -10.30 -33.44 -44.98
N VAL A 72 -9.97 -32.45 -45.80
CA VAL A 72 -9.40 -31.16 -45.37
C VAL A 72 -10.36 -30.45 -44.41
N MET A 73 -11.66 -30.41 -44.73
CA MET A 73 -12.67 -29.83 -43.84
C MET A 73 -12.73 -30.57 -42.50
N GLY A 74 -12.71 -31.89 -42.50
CA GLY A 74 -12.71 -32.72 -41.29
C GLY A 74 -11.46 -32.52 -40.43
N VAL A 75 -10.28 -32.48 -41.05
CA VAL A 75 -9.02 -32.19 -40.36
C VAL A 75 -9.00 -30.76 -39.82
N SER A 76 -9.46 -29.78 -40.60
CA SER A 76 -9.54 -28.37 -40.16
C SER A 76 -10.50 -28.21 -38.97
N TYR A 77 -11.66 -28.86 -39.03
CA TYR A 77 -12.62 -28.89 -37.91
C TYR A 77 -11.99 -29.52 -36.67
N TYR A 78 -11.35 -30.66 -36.80
CA TYR A 78 -10.67 -31.34 -35.68
C TYR A 78 -9.58 -30.42 -35.05
N LEU A 79 -8.74 -29.83 -35.90
CA LEU A 79 -7.66 -28.93 -35.44
C LEU A 79 -8.20 -27.64 -34.80
N THR A 80 -9.32 -27.13 -35.28
CA THR A 80 -9.96 -25.94 -34.73
C THR A 80 -10.66 -26.25 -33.39
N TYR A 81 -11.39 -27.36 -33.35
CA TYR A 81 -12.13 -27.80 -32.16
C TYR A 81 -11.19 -28.25 -31.03
N HIS A 82 -10.03 -28.84 -31.36
CA HIS A 82 -9.03 -29.25 -30.37
C HIS A 82 -7.95 -28.23 -30.12
N ARG A 83 -8.04 -27.05 -30.71
CA ARG A 83 -7.15 -25.93 -30.40
C ARG A 83 -7.58 -25.29 -29.05
N ASN A 84 -6.85 -25.69 -28.00
CA ASN A 84 -6.70 -24.87 -26.76
C ASN A 84 -7.96 -24.57 -25.94
N PHE A 85 -8.92 -25.46 -25.85
CA PHE A 85 -9.82 -25.41 -24.71
C PHE A 85 -9.11 -26.07 -23.52
N HIS A 86 -8.55 -25.22 -22.63
CA HIS A 86 -8.20 -25.59 -21.27
C HIS A 86 -9.33 -25.09 -20.38
N PRO A 87 -10.41 -25.84 -20.16
CA PRO A 87 -11.56 -25.41 -19.36
C PRO A 87 -11.18 -25.10 -17.90
N GLU A 88 -10.01 -25.56 -17.45
CA GLU A 88 -9.47 -25.32 -16.12
C GLU A 88 -8.51 -24.11 -16.08
N SER A 89 -8.24 -23.42 -17.20
CA SER A 89 -7.26 -22.35 -17.28
C SER A 89 -7.68 -21.13 -18.09
N GLU A 90 -8.98 -20.96 -18.36
CA GLU A 90 -9.51 -19.79 -19.08
C GLU A 90 -9.20 -18.45 -18.37
N HIS A 91 -8.94 -18.47 -17.06
CA HIS A 91 -8.59 -17.31 -16.23
C HIS A 91 -7.12 -17.27 -15.82
N GLY A 92 -6.27 -18.06 -16.46
CA GLY A 92 -4.85 -18.19 -16.10
C GLY A 92 -4.62 -19.37 -15.16
N VAL A 93 -3.50 -20.06 -15.31
CA VAL A 93 -3.04 -21.10 -14.38
C VAL A 93 -2.07 -20.45 -13.42
N ALA A 94 -2.48 -20.26 -12.17
CA ALA A 94 -1.55 -19.94 -11.09
C ALA A 94 -0.88 -21.26 -10.65
N GLU A 95 0.37 -21.43 -10.98
CA GLU A 95 1.20 -22.54 -10.50
C GLU A 95 2.26 -22.00 -9.54
N TRP A 96 2.59 -22.80 -8.53
CA TRP A 96 3.70 -22.47 -7.64
C TRP A 96 5.02 -22.52 -8.41
N GLU A 97 5.75 -21.40 -8.43
CA GLU A 97 7.09 -21.36 -9.03
C GLU A 97 8.08 -22.15 -8.17
N ASP A 98 9.04 -22.81 -8.81
CA ASP A 98 10.16 -23.44 -8.11
C ASP A 98 10.94 -22.41 -7.31
N VAL A 99 11.13 -22.68 -6.00
CA VAL A 99 11.76 -21.76 -5.06
C VAL A 99 13.16 -21.31 -5.52
N GLY A 100 13.94 -22.20 -6.13
CA GLY A 100 15.27 -21.87 -6.62
C GLY A 100 15.26 -20.94 -7.83
N LYS A 101 14.24 -21.03 -8.69
CA LYS A 101 14.04 -20.13 -9.83
C LYS A 101 13.55 -18.78 -9.37
N ALA A 102 12.56 -18.75 -8.45
CA ALA A 102 12.07 -17.53 -7.84
C ALA A 102 13.19 -16.77 -7.14
N ALA A 103 14.00 -17.45 -6.34
CA ALA A 103 15.13 -16.85 -5.64
C ALA A 103 16.15 -16.21 -6.58
N LYS A 104 16.44 -16.85 -7.73
CA LYS A 104 17.35 -16.30 -8.75
C LYS A 104 16.77 -15.10 -9.48
N ARG A 105 15.47 -15.14 -9.77
CA ARG A 105 14.77 -14.07 -10.50
C ARG A 105 14.58 -12.81 -9.66
N LEU A 106 14.30 -13.00 -8.36
CA LEU A 106 13.98 -11.88 -7.46
C LEU A 106 15.21 -11.19 -6.88
N ARG A 107 16.34 -11.89 -6.78
CA ARG A 107 17.55 -11.37 -6.15
C ARG A 107 18.29 -10.38 -7.05
N ASP A 108 18.68 -9.23 -6.48
CA ASP A 108 19.69 -8.35 -7.08
C ASP A 108 21.09 -8.94 -6.88
N LYS A 109 21.99 -8.68 -7.83
CA LYS A 109 23.41 -9.13 -7.77
C LYS A 109 24.17 -8.45 -6.63
N GLU A 110 23.85 -7.18 -6.40
CA GLU A 110 24.42 -6.41 -5.30
C GLU A 110 23.67 -6.73 -4.00
N GLU A 111 24.37 -7.24 -3.02
CA GLU A 111 23.77 -7.70 -1.76
C GLU A 111 23.06 -6.56 -1.01
N THR A 112 23.63 -5.36 -1.03
CA THR A 112 23.08 -4.15 -0.39
C THR A 112 21.76 -3.69 -0.98
N ARG A 113 21.42 -4.14 -2.19
CA ARG A 113 20.17 -3.80 -2.89
C ARG A 113 19.05 -4.83 -2.70
N ASN A 114 19.17 -5.68 -1.69
CA ASN A 114 18.19 -6.73 -1.43
C ASN A 114 17.45 -6.51 -0.10
N THR A 115 16.20 -6.96 -0.06
CA THR A 115 15.39 -7.16 1.15
C THR A 115 15.30 -8.65 1.45
N TYR A 116 15.53 -9.05 2.68
CA TYR A 116 15.38 -10.43 3.13
C TYR A 116 13.89 -10.76 3.33
N VAL A 117 13.44 -11.86 2.75
CA VAL A 117 12.11 -12.44 2.91
C VAL A 117 12.19 -13.79 3.61
N SER A 118 13.24 -14.54 3.32
CA SER A 118 13.55 -15.78 4.01
C SER A 118 15.04 -16.08 3.90
N ARG A 119 15.47 -17.17 4.51
CA ARG A 119 16.88 -17.62 4.41
C ARG A 119 17.34 -17.76 2.95
N ASN A 120 16.44 -18.17 2.04
CA ASN A 120 16.78 -18.51 0.66
C ASN A 120 16.23 -17.51 -0.36
N ILE A 121 15.31 -16.63 0.03
CA ILE A 121 14.65 -15.67 -0.87
C ILE A 121 14.98 -14.26 -0.43
N LYS A 122 15.55 -13.50 -1.37
CA LYS A 122 15.77 -12.06 -1.26
C LYS A 122 15.09 -11.38 -2.43
N ILE A 123 14.61 -10.18 -2.21
CA ILE A 123 13.96 -9.36 -3.24
C ILE A 123 14.79 -8.12 -3.46
N GLY A 124 15.31 -7.96 -4.66
CA GLY A 124 16.03 -6.76 -5.11
C GLY A 124 15.10 -5.56 -5.19
N PHE A 125 15.61 -4.35 -4.97
CA PHE A 125 14.81 -3.13 -4.95
C PHE A 125 14.05 -2.86 -6.26
N ASP A 126 14.58 -3.33 -7.40
CA ASP A 126 13.98 -3.20 -8.72
C ASP A 126 13.36 -4.52 -9.25
N ALA A 127 13.30 -5.57 -8.42
CA ALA A 127 12.80 -6.88 -8.86
C ALA A 127 11.29 -6.96 -8.99
N LEU A 128 10.57 -6.13 -8.26
CA LEU A 128 9.10 -6.03 -8.27
C LEU A 128 8.65 -4.62 -8.68
N SER A 129 7.34 -4.46 -8.91
CA SER A 129 6.75 -3.16 -9.28
C SER A 129 6.92 -2.09 -8.20
N ASN A 130 7.04 -2.49 -6.95
CA ASN A 130 7.32 -1.65 -5.78
C ASN A 130 7.91 -2.49 -4.63
N MET A 131 8.28 -1.83 -3.54
CA MET A 131 8.85 -2.46 -2.36
C MET A 131 7.88 -2.51 -1.16
N ASN A 132 6.59 -2.19 -1.38
CA ASN A 132 5.58 -2.39 -0.35
C ASN A 132 5.33 -3.89 -0.19
N MET A 133 5.32 -4.36 1.04
CA MET A 133 5.10 -5.77 1.36
C MET A 133 4.05 -5.89 2.46
N LEU A 134 3.15 -6.86 2.33
CA LEU A 134 2.17 -7.18 3.35
C LEU A 134 2.58 -8.47 4.06
N ILE A 135 2.75 -8.42 5.38
CA ILE A 135 3.11 -9.60 6.18
C ILE A 135 1.90 -10.03 6.99
N ILE A 136 1.50 -11.28 6.81
CA ILE A 136 0.37 -11.89 7.52
C ILE A 136 0.84 -13.10 8.29
N GLY A 137 0.49 -13.17 9.57
CA GLY A 137 0.83 -14.33 10.39
C GLY A 137 0.22 -14.26 11.78
N GLY A 138 -0.22 -15.36 12.30
CA GLY A 138 -0.80 -15.47 13.64
C GLY A 138 0.15 -14.97 14.75
N SER A 139 -0.37 -14.87 15.96
CA SER A 139 0.47 -14.54 17.13
C SER A 139 1.53 -15.62 17.31
N GLY A 140 2.79 -15.20 17.53
CA GLY A 140 3.91 -16.15 17.72
C GLY A 140 4.47 -16.75 16.41
N SER A 141 3.95 -16.39 15.21
CA SER A 141 4.47 -16.93 13.94
C SER A 141 5.87 -16.43 13.54
N GLY A 142 6.47 -15.56 14.37
CA GLY A 142 7.83 -15.06 14.12
C GLY A 142 7.92 -13.86 13.17
N LYS A 143 6.82 -13.16 12.87
CA LYS A 143 6.80 -12.00 11.94
C LYS A 143 7.94 -11.02 12.16
N THR A 144 8.09 -10.55 13.39
CA THR A 144 9.14 -9.59 13.76
C THR A 144 10.53 -10.20 13.65
N THR A 145 10.69 -11.46 14.05
CA THR A 145 12.01 -12.15 14.06
C THR A 145 12.48 -12.61 12.69
N SER A 146 11.57 -13.02 11.81
CA SER A 146 11.94 -13.53 10.48
C SER A 146 12.03 -12.42 9.43
N GLU A 147 11.21 -11.37 9.55
CA GLU A 147 11.10 -10.34 8.53
C GLU A 147 11.75 -9.01 8.94
N LEU A 148 11.32 -8.42 10.06
CA LEU A 148 11.79 -7.10 10.45
C LEU A 148 13.24 -7.10 10.90
N ILE A 149 13.62 -7.98 11.84
CA ILE A 149 14.96 -7.97 12.45
C ILE A 149 16.07 -8.21 11.42
N PRO A 150 16.00 -9.19 10.51
CA PRO A 150 17.07 -9.38 9.50
C PRO A 150 17.25 -8.15 8.61
N ASN A 151 16.16 -7.49 8.22
CA ASN A 151 16.21 -6.30 7.39
C ASN A 151 16.70 -5.06 8.16
N LEU A 152 16.35 -4.92 9.41
CA LEU A 152 16.87 -3.86 10.28
C LEU A 152 18.41 -4.00 10.44
N LEU A 153 18.90 -5.21 10.62
CA LEU A 153 20.32 -5.48 10.81
C LEU A 153 21.13 -5.45 9.49
N HIS A 154 20.45 -5.51 8.34
CA HIS A 154 21.10 -5.38 7.03
C HIS A 154 21.54 -3.95 6.73
N THR A 155 20.90 -2.95 7.35
CA THR A 155 21.31 -1.53 7.34
C THR A 155 21.49 -0.89 5.96
N ASN A 156 20.83 -1.43 4.95
CA ASN A 156 20.91 -0.96 3.56
C ASN A 156 19.95 0.17 3.22
N MET A 157 19.08 0.55 4.15
CA MET A 157 18.05 1.57 4.02
C MET A 157 17.81 2.30 5.34
N THR A 158 17.11 3.41 5.30
CA THR A 158 16.54 4.02 6.51
C THR A 158 15.31 3.24 6.93
N ASN A 159 15.30 2.77 8.17
CA ASN A 159 14.19 2.03 8.75
C ASN A 159 13.46 2.88 9.78
N ILE A 160 12.15 3.01 9.62
CA ILE A 160 11.24 3.60 10.60
C ILE A 160 10.42 2.46 11.18
N ILE A 161 10.52 2.23 12.47
CA ILE A 161 10.00 1.02 13.11
C ILE A 161 8.98 1.40 14.18
N LEU A 162 7.75 0.93 14.05
CA LEU A 162 6.79 0.97 15.12
C LEU A 162 7.12 -0.13 16.14
N ASP A 163 7.73 0.27 17.26
CA ASP A 163 8.18 -0.63 18.34
C ASP A 163 7.27 -0.50 19.56
N ILE A 164 6.12 -1.15 19.54
CA ILE A 164 5.05 -1.01 20.55
C ILE A 164 5.51 -1.36 21.97
N LYS A 165 6.57 -2.15 22.12
CA LYS A 165 7.10 -2.54 23.46
C LYS A 165 8.41 -1.85 23.82
N GLY A 166 9.08 -1.24 22.85
CA GLY A 166 10.44 -0.72 23.00
C GLY A 166 11.51 -1.80 23.08
N ASP A 167 11.16 -3.04 22.74
CA ASP A 167 12.07 -4.18 22.85
C ASP A 167 13.12 -4.17 21.74
N LEU A 168 12.76 -3.71 20.54
CA LEU A 168 13.68 -3.63 19.41
C LEU A 168 14.74 -2.56 19.63
N LEU A 169 14.34 -1.37 20.07
CA LEU A 169 15.26 -0.30 20.44
C LEU A 169 16.24 -0.75 21.53
N LYS A 170 15.71 -1.34 22.60
CA LYS A 170 16.51 -1.81 23.73
C LYS A 170 17.52 -2.87 23.31
N LYS A 171 17.10 -3.81 22.46
CA LYS A 171 17.91 -4.98 22.07
C LYS A 171 18.94 -4.67 21.01
N TYR A 172 18.58 -3.84 20.03
CA TYR A 172 19.40 -3.60 18.82
C TYR A 172 19.95 -2.19 18.71
N GLY A 173 19.42 -1.20 19.44
CA GLY A 173 19.83 0.20 19.32
C GLY A 173 21.32 0.43 19.53
N ALA A 174 21.90 -0.16 20.58
CA ALA A 174 23.35 -0.02 20.86
C ALA A 174 24.21 -0.66 19.75
N TYR A 175 23.79 -1.82 19.23
CA TYR A 175 24.50 -2.49 18.13
C TYR A 175 24.45 -1.66 16.84
N LEU A 176 23.29 -1.12 16.47
CA LEU A 176 23.11 -0.27 15.29
C LEU A 176 24.00 0.97 15.36
N LYS A 177 24.05 1.63 16.53
CA LYS A 177 24.98 2.76 16.75
C LYS A 177 26.45 2.34 16.57
N HIS A 178 26.82 1.19 17.09
CA HIS A 178 28.19 0.68 16.98
C HIS A 178 28.62 0.44 15.53
N ILE A 179 27.72 0.00 14.67
CA ILE A 179 28.00 -0.22 13.23
C ILE A 179 27.79 1.03 12.37
N GLY A 180 27.59 2.21 12.98
CA GLY A 180 27.54 3.50 12.27
C GLY A 180 26.17 3.94 11.78
N VAL A 181 25.08 3.26 12.18
CA VAL A 181 23.71 3.70 11.90
C VAL A 181 23.29 4.78 12.90
N ALA A 182 22.72 5.88 12.42
CA ALA A 182 22.11 6.88 13.29
C ALA A 182 20.85 6.29 13.93
N VAL A 183 20.82 6.21 15.26
CA VAL A 183 19.66 5.69 15.99
C VAL A 183 18.91 6.82 16.67
N LYS A 184 17.68 7.03 16.27
CA LYS A 184 16.75 8.02 16.83
C LYS A 184 15.52 7.30 17.39
N ALA A 185 14.84 7.91 18.37
CA ALA A 185 13.62 7.38 18.91
C ALA A 185 12.65 8.49 19.32
N ILE A 186 11.37 8.37 18.95
CA ILE A 186 10.26 9.07 19.59
C ILE A 186 9.65 8.07 20.57
N ASN A 187 9.82 8.34 21.88
CA ASN A 187 9.55 7.33 22.92
C ASN A 187 8.48 7.82 23.89
N PHE A 188 7.23 7.41 23.66
CA PHE A 188 6.11 7.71 24.56
C PHE A 188 6.00 6.74 25.75
N LYS A 189 6.77 5.64 25.74
CA LYS A 189 6.88 4.73 26.89
C LYS A 189 7.79 5.30 27.96
N ASN A 190 8.89 5.92 27.55
CA ASN A 190 9.82 6.63 28.44
C ASN A 190 10.18 8.00 27.79
N PRO A 191 9.32 9.02 27.96
CA PRO A 191 9.49 10.30 27.25
C PRO A 191 10.79 11.03 27.56
N LEU A 192 11.39 10.79 28.72
CA LEU A 192 12.66 11.40 29.10
C LEU A 192 13.85 10.92 28.25
N GLU A 193 13.74 9.74 27.64
CA GLU A 193 14.72 9.16 26.72
C GLU A 193 14.36 9.40 25.24
N SER A 194 13.31 10.19 24.97
CA SER A 194 12.88 10.52 23.61
C SER A 194 13.76 11.59 22.98
N HIS A 195 14.00 11.48 21.70
CA HIS A 195 14.35 12.62 20.85
C HIS A 195 13.14 13.54 20.74
N ARG A 196 13.39 14.83 20.55
CA ARG A 196 12.36 15.86 20.39
C ARG A 196 11.87 15.86 18.95
N PHE A 197 10.60 16.18 18.79
CA PHE A 197 9.93 16.28 17.50
C PHE A 197 9.00 17.49 17.50
N ASN A 198 9.35 18.51 16.76
CA ASN A 198 8.55 19.72 16.64
C ASN A 198 7.87 19.80 15.28
N PRO A 199 6.53 19.64 15.18
CA PRO A 199 5.81 19.71 13.92
C PRO A 199 5.94 21.06 13.20
N PHE A 200 6.16 22.15 13.93
CA PHE A 200 6.31 23.49 13.34
C PHE A 200 7.56 23.64 12.46
N CYS A 201 8.61 22.85 12.70
CA CYS A 201 9.78 22.81 11.83
C CYS A 201 9.46 22.40 10.38
N TYR A 202 8.30 21.78 10.16
CA TYR A 202 7.89 21.19 8.88
C TYR A 202 6.70 21.89 8.24
N ILE A 203 6.16 22.97 8.82
CA ILE A 203 5.09 23.77 8.25
C ILE A 203 5.68 24.79 7.29
N LYS A 204 5.46 24.62 5.99
CA LYS A 204 5.91 25.53 4.93
C LYS A 204 4.78 26.43 4.41
N ASN A 205 3.54 25.97 4.50
CA ASN A 205 2.38 26.64 3.95
C ASN A 205 1.09 26.31 4.73
N TYR A 206 0.01 26.98 4.39
CA TYR A 206 -1.30 26.76 5.04
C TYR A 206 -1.82 25.32 4.91
N SER A 207 -1.56 24.65 3.81
CA SER A 207 -2.00 23.26 3.64
C SER A 207 -1.34 22.34 4.67
N ASP A 208 -0.08 22.63 5.02
CA ASP A 208 0.66 21.89 6.03
C ASP A 208 0.05 22.08 7.42
N LEU A 209 -0.29 23.31 7.74
CA LEU A 209 -0.92 23.68 8.99
C LEU A 209 -2.30 23.01 9.13
N ILE A 210 -3.16 23.11 8.13
CA ILE A 210 -4.47 22.47 8.11
C ILE A 210 -4.34 20.93 8.22
N GLY A 211 -3.32 20.33 7.57
CA GLY A 211 -3.06 18.89 7.68
C GLY A 211 -2.78 18.44 9.12
N ILE A 212 -2.04 19.23 9.90
CA ILE A 212 -1.79 18.94 11.33
C ILE A 212 -3.08 19.05 12.15
N ILE A 213 -3.85 20.11 11.95
CA ILE A 213 -5.13 20.32 12.66
C ILE A 213 -6.10 19.18 12.37
N THR A 214 -6.26 18.82 11.09
CA THR A 214 -7.10 17.70 10.69
C THR A 214 -6.66 16.38 11.34
N ASN A 215 -5.34 16.16 11.42
CA ASN A 215 -4.81 14.96 12.07
C ASN A 215 -5.13 14.93 13.58
N ILE A 216 -5.00 16.07 14.28
CA ILE A 216 -5.37 16.17 15.69
C ILE A 216 -6.86 15.81 15.87
N GLN A 217 -7.75 16.39 15.07
CA GLN A 217 -9.19 16.14 15.16
C GLN A 217 -9.57 14.69 14.87
N GLN A 218 -8.97 14.08 13.83
CA GLN A 218 -9.28 12.70 13.44
C GLN A 218 -8.74 11.67 14.45
N SER A 219 -7.57 11.93 15.00
CA SER A 219 -6.90 10.97 15.89
C SER A 219 -7.52 10.91 17.29
N VAL A 220 -8.27 11.90 17.69
CA VAL A 220 -8.98 11.91 19.00
C VAL A 220 -10.32 11.18 18.94
N LYS A 221 -10.88 11.00 17.73
CA LYS A 221 -12.16 10.30 17.58
C LYS A 221 -11.96 8.77 17.61
N PRO A 222 -12.76 8.02 18.37
CA PRO A 222 -12.76 6.56 18.26
C PRO A 222 -13.05 6.14 16.81
N PRO A 223 -12.45 5.05 16.31
CA PRO A 223 -12.68 4.56 14.94
C PRO A 223 -14.15 4.29 14.61
N ASP A 224 -14.94 3.90 15.62
CA ASP A 224 -16.37 3.58 15.50
C ASP A 224 -17.29 4.71 15.97
N ALA A 225 -16.77 5.93 16.16
CA ALA A 225 -17.58 7.06 16.58
C ALA A 225 -18.65 7.37 15.52
N MET A 226 -19.90 7.40 15.94
CA MET A 226 -20.98 7.93 15.09
C MET A 226 -20.60 9.33 14.65
N LYS A 227 -20.82 9.66 13.38
CA LYS A 227 -20.59 11.02 12.87
C LYS A 227 -21.51 11.96 13.67
N GLY A 228 -20.89 12.81 14.48
CA GLY A 228 -21.57 13.90 15.18
C GLY A 228 -22.03 14.98 14.20
N ASP A 229 -22.68 16.00 14.73
CA ASP A 229 -23.00 17.20 13.95
C ASP A 229 -21.71 17.88 13.51
N PRO A 230 -21.48 18.06 12.19
CA PRO A 230 -20.27 18.73 11.64
C PRO A 230 -20.01 20.10 12.25
N PHE A 231 -21.02 20.78 12.72
CA PHE A 231 -20.91 22.09 13.36
C PHE A 231 -19.86 22.15 14.47
N TRP A 232 -19.81 21.12 15.32
CA TRP A 232 -18.85 21.07 16.42
C TRP A 232 -17.42 20.86 15.92
N ASP A 233 -17.25 20.01 14.91
CA ASP A 233 -15.95 19.75 14.29
C ASP A 233 -15.41 21.01 13.59
N ASP A 234 -16.28 21.72 12.88
CA ASP A 234 -15.93 22.96 12.19
C ASP A 234 -15.57 24.06 13.19
N GLY A 235 -16.29 24.17 14.29
CA GLY A 235 -15.98 25.12 15.36
C GLY A 235 -14.62 24.84 16.04
N VAL A 236 -14.35 23.57 16.32
CA VAL A 236 -13.04 23.13 16.86
C VAL A 236 -11.92 23.41 15.84
N ALA A 237 -12.14 23.11 14.55
CA ALA A 237 -11.19 23.40 13.49
C ALA A 237 -10.86 24.89 13.42
N LEU A 238 -11.90 25.75 13.44
CA LEU A 238 -11.74 27.20 13.37
C LEU A 238 -10.90 27.73 14.53
N TYR A 239 -11.17 27.25 15.75
CA TYR A 239 -10.40 27.68 16.92
C TYR A 239 -8.96 27.18 16.87
N LEU A 240 -8.72 25.92 16.57
CA LEU A 240 -7.37 25.40 16.38
C LEU A 240 -6.64 26.14 15.27
N GLN A 241 -7.31 26.44 14.16
CA GLN A 241 -6.74 27.19 13.05
C GLN A 241 -6.26 28.56 13.51
N SER A 242 -7.07 29.31 14.25
CA SER A 242 -6.67 30.64 14.73
C SER A 242 -5.42 30.59 15.62
N LEU A 243 -5.30 29.58 16.50
CA LEU A 243 -4.15 29.41 17.39
C LEU A 243 -2.88 28.99 16.63
N PHE A 244 -3.02 28.02 15.70
CA PHE A 244 -1.89 27.57 14.89
C PHE A 244 -1.41 28.63 13.91
N GLU A 245 -2.31 29.41 13.30
CA GLU A 245 -1.97 30.57 12.48
C GLU A 245 -1.25 31.65 13.29
N TYR A 246 -1.73 31.91 14.52
CA TYR A 246 -1.05 32.83 15.43
C TYR A 246 0.41 32.45 15.62
N GLU A 247 0.64 31.21 16.06
CA GLU A 247 1.99 30.74 16.37
C GLU A 247 2.88 30.67 15.13
N TRP A 248 2.35 30.12 14.03
CA TRP A 248 3.12 29.95 12.79
C TRP A 248 3.48 31.29 12.13
N LEU A 249 2.53 32.21 11.97
CA LEU A 249 2.78 33.49 11.31
C LEU A 249 3.61 34.43 12.16
N LEU A 250 3.42 34.41 13.49
CA LEU A 250 4.19 35.24 14.39
C LEU A 250 5.63 34.74 14.47
N SER A 251 5.84 33.43 14.55
CA SER A 251 7.18 32.83 14.58
C SER A 251 7.99 33.21 13.34
N GLN A 252 7.38 33.19 12.15
CA GLN A 252 8.03 33.61 10.90
C GLN A 252 8.44 35.10 10.94
N LYS A 253 7.57 35.97 11.47
CA LYS A 253 7.84 37.41 11.54
C LYS A 253 8.92 37.78 12.57
N GLN A 254 8.97 37.04 13.68
CA GLN A 254 9.90 37.29 14.77
C GLN A 254 11.19 36.47 14.69
N GLY A 255 11.27 35.51 13.72
CA GLY A 255 12.48 34.71 13.47
C GLY A 255 12.74 33.61 14.51
N TYR A 256 11.70 33.06 15.11
CA TYR A 256 11.81 31.87 15.96
C TYR A 256 11.04 30.71 15.36
N THR A 257 11.21 29.51 15.88
CA THR A 257 10.42 28.32 15.47
C THR A 257 9.23 28.15 16.41
N GLY A 258 8.01 28.17 15.87
CA GLY A 258 6.81 27.92 16.65
C GLY A 258 6.84 26.53 17.33
N THR A 259 6.02 26.36 18.37
CA THR A 259 5.95 25.10 19.13
C THR A 259 4.54 24.77 19.57
N MET A 260 4.27 23.46 19.78
CA MET A 260 3.02 23.03 20.42
C MET A 260 2.87 23.58 21.85
N ASN A 261 3.97 23.87 22.53
CA ASN A 261 3.94 24.42 23.86
C ASN A 261 3.33 25.84 23.90
N HIS A 262 3.64 26.68 22.90
CA HIS A 262 3.02 27.98 22.76
C HIS A 262 1.53 27.87 22.43
N ILE A 263 1.12 26.90 21.61
CA ILE A 263 -0.32 26.62 21.38
C ILE A 263 -1.04 26.33 22.70
N LEU A 264 -0.46 25.49 23.57
CA LEU A 264 -1.03 25.23 24.89
C LEU A 264 -1.10 26.47 25.79
N ASP A 265 -0.08 27.30 25.71
CA ASP A 265 -0.04 28.54 26.48
C ASP A 265 -1.14 29.52 25.98
N LEU A 266 -1.38 29.61 24.66
CA LEU A 266 -2.50 30.39 24.10
C LEU A 266 -3.85 29.86 24.56
N VAL A 267 -4.05 28.54 24.54
CA VAL A 267 -5.28 27.89 25.05
C VAL A 267 -5.47 28.22 26.55
N ASN A 268 -4.43 28.21 27.34
CA ASN A 268 -4.49 28.57 28.74
C ASN A 268 -4.79 30.06 28.95
N MET A 269 -4.37 30.96 28.05
CA MET A 269 -4.73 32.38 28.09
C MET A 269 -6.23 32.60 27.88
N GLU A 270 -6.93 31.72 27.10
CA GLU A 270 -8.38 31.80 26.92
C GLU A 270 -9.14 31.56 28.23
N THR A 271 -8.58 30.86 29.19
CA THR A 271 -9.22 30.57 30.47
C THR A 271 -8.99 31.66 31.53
N LYS A 272 -8.09 32.61 31.26
CA LYS A 272 -7.71 33.67 32.18
C LYS A 272 -8.46 34.95 31.84
N THR A 273 -9.36 35.40 32.71
CA THR A 273 -10.06 36.69 32.61
C THR A 273 -9.16 37.81 33.11
N VAL A 274 -9.09 38.91 32.39
CA VAL A 274 -8.21 40.05 32.67
C VAL A 274 -8.97 41.24 33.25
N ASP A 275 -10.27 41.34 32.98
CA ASP A 275 -11.15 42.43 33.41
C ASP A 275 -12.51 41.93 33.93
N GLU A 276 -13.30 42.88 34.50
CA GLU A 276 -14.63 42.63 35.04
C GLU A 276 -15.66 42.33 33.95
N ASP A 277 -15.40 42.73 32.71
CA ASP A 277 -16.25 42.47 31.54
C ASP A 277 -16.10 41.05 30.98
N GLY A 278 -15.17 40.28 31.51
CA GLY A 278 -14.95 38.88 31.13
C GLY A 278 -14.04 38.72 29.93
N THR A 279 -13.29 39.75 29.52
CA THR A 279 -12.27 39.66 28.44
C THR A 279 -11.18 38.72 28.84
N THR A 280 -10.86 37.74 27.96
CA THR A 280 -9.78 36.79 28.21
C THR A 280 -8.42 37.34 27.84
N ALA A 281 -7.35 36.80 28.44
CA ALA A 281 -5.98 37.19 28.09
C ALA A 281 -5.67 36.93 26.60
N LEU A 282 -6.22 35.86 26.01
CA LEU A 282 -6.07 35.58 24.58
C LEU A 282 -6.80 36.60 23.72
N GLN A 283 -8.00 37.05 24.13
CA GLN A 283 -8.73 38.12 23.43
C GLN A 283 -7.92 39.40 23.40
N GLN A 284 -7.34 39.78 24.54
CA GLN A 284 -6.49 41.00 24.65
C GLN A 284 -5.26 40.90 23.74
N GLU A 285 -4.67 39.69 23.63
CA GLU A 285 -3.54 39.43 22.73
C GLU A 285 -3.97 39.54 21.25
N MET A 286 -5.12 38.96 20.87
CA MET A 286 -5.66 39.08 19.51
C MET A 286 -6.01 40.55 19.16
N ASP A 287 -6.53 41.31 20.10
CA ASP A 287 -6.79 42.76 19.93
C ASP A 287 -5.49 43.53 19.71
N SER A 288 -4.42 43.13 20.39
CA SER A 288 -3.09 43.74 20.20
C SER A 288 -2.52 43.44 18.81
N LEU A 289 -2.71 42.20 18.31
CA LEU A 289 -2.35 41.84 16.94
C LEU A 289 -3.19 42.61 15.91
N ALA A 290 -4.49 42.77 16.14
CA ALA A 290 -5.36 43.54 15.27
C ALA A 290 -4.91 44.99 15.11
N ARG A 291 -4.43 45.63 16.19
CA ARG A 291 -3.88 46.98 16.15
C ARG A 291 -2.60 47.06 15.29
N VAL A 292 -1.78 46.02 15.29
CA VAL A 292 -0.50 45.99 14.56
C VAL A 292 -0.67 45.54 13.10
N TYR A 293 -1.44 44.50 12.87
CA TYR A 293 -1.54 43.83 11.56
C TYR A 293 -2.88 44.01 10.86
N GLY A 294 -3.89 44.60 11.53
CA GLY A 294 -5.25 44.80 11.02
C GLY A 294 -6.20 43.67 11.40
N GLU A 295 -7.52 43.96 11.26
CA GLU A 295 -8.59 43.02 11.57
C GLU A 295 -8.64 41.79 10.66
N ASP A 296 -8.18 41.92 9.40
CA ASP A 296 -8.16 40.83 8.42
C ASP A 296 -6.95 39.91 8.60
N TYR A 297 -6.09 40.16 9.61
CA TYR A 297 -4.98 39.25 9.88
C TYR A 297 -5.50 37.85 10.23
N PRO A 298 -5.05 36.78 9.57
CA PRO A 298 -5.71 35.49 9.64
C PRO A 298 -6.03 35.00 11.05
N PRO A 299 -5.11 34.94 12.02
CA PRO A 299 -5.43 34.46 13.37
C PRO A 299 -6.48 35.32 14.07
N VAL A 300 -6.43 36.66 13.89
CA VAL A 300 -7.40 37.60 14.47
C VAL A 300 -8.78 37.36 13.86
N ARG A 301 -8.84 37.34 12.52
CA ARG A 301 -10.08 37.13 11.75
C ARG A 301 -10.79 35.85 12.17
N ASP A 302 -10.05 34.74 12.24
CA ASP A 302 -10.65 33.43 12.51
C ASP A 302 -11.00 33.27 13.99
N TYR A 303 -10.23 33.86 14.89
CA TYR A 303 -10.62 33.99 16.31
C TYR A 303 -11.93 34.78 16.49
N ARG A 304 -12.05 35.92 15.79
CA ARG A 304 -13.28 36.76 15.86
C ARG A 304 -14.50 36.05 15.34
N LYS A 305 -14.37 35.32 14.21
CA LYS A 305 -15.47 34.48 13.69
C LYS A 305 -15.95 33.45 14.73
N LEU A 306 -15.05 32.84 15.47
CA LEU A 306 -15.42 31.96 16.56
C LEU A 306 -16.22 32.71 17.64
N LYS A 307 -15.71 33.89 18.05
CA LYS A 307 -16.31 34.69 19.14
C LYS A 307 -17.65 35.35 18.77
N GLU A 308 -18.02 35.41 17.48
CA GLU A 308 -19.36 35.82 17.02
C GLU A 308 -20.44 34.82 17.40
N GLY A 309 -20.07 33.55 17.69
CA GLY A 309 -21.00 32.55 18.17
C GLY A 309 -21.61 32.85 19.54
N ALA A 310 -22.71 32.17 19.88
CA ALA A 310 -23.29 32.29 21.22
C ALA A 310 -22.27 31.88 22.29
N THR A 311 -22.19 32.62 23.37
CA THR A 311 -21.18 32.46 24.44
C THR A 311 -21.07 31.02 24.94
N GLU A 312 -22.20 30.32 25.14
CA GLU A 312 -22.21 28.93 25.60
C GLU A 312 -21.67 27.97 24.55
N THR A 313 -21.91 28.25 23.27
CA THR A 313 -21.37 27.46 22.16
C THR A 313 -19.86 27.63 22.07
N VAL A 314 -19.37 28.84 22.12
CA VAL A 314 -17.92 29.17 22.11
C VAL A 314 -17.22 28.48 23.28
N ARG A 315 -17.81 28.57 24.48
CA ARG A 315 -17.27 27.90 25.68
C ARG A 315 -17.19 26.38 25.49
N SER A 316 -18.22 25.77 24.89
CA SER A 316 -18.23 24.33 24.61
C SER A 316 -17.13 23.94 23.62
N ILE A 317 -16.89 24.71 22.55
CA ILE A 317 -15.80 24.49 21.59
C ILE A 317 -14.44 24.59 22.29
N ILE A 318 -14.22 25.59 23.14
CA ILE A 318 -12.98 25.75 23.91
C ILE A 318 -12.73 24.52 24.80
N ILE A 319 -13.76 24.02 25.49
CA ILE A 319 -13.66 22.79 26.30
C ILE A 319 -13.29 21.59 25.44
N MET A 320 -13.86 21.46 24.25
CA MET A 320 -13.52 20.36 23.32
C MET A 320 -12.06 20.45 22.87
N VAL A 321 -11.54 21.63 22.54
CA VAL A 321 -10.14 21.83 22.17
C VAL A 321 -9.21 21.50 23.34
N ASN A 322 -9.51 21.96 24.55
CA ASN A 322 -8.76 21.59 25.75
C ASN A 322 -8.71 20.06 25.95
N ALA A 323 -9.84 19.39 25.75
CA ALA A 323 -9.89 17.93 25.85
C ALA A 323 -9.03 17.22 24.77
N GLN A 324 -9.01 17.74 23.56
CA GLN A 324 -8.18 17.21 22.47
C GLN A 324 -6.69 17.42 22.69
N LEU A 325 -6.30 18.53 23.28
CA LEU A 325 -4.90 18.88 23.54
C LEU A 325 -4.38 18.39 24.88
N LYS A 326 -5.22 17.79 25.74
CA LYS A 326 -4.88 17.37 27.10
C LYS A 326 -3.60 16.53 27.20
N LEU A 327 -3.36 15.64 26.23
CA LEU A 327 -2.17 14.78 26.26
C LEU A 327 -0.88 15.55 26.04
N PHE A 328 -0.92 16.67 25.32
CA PHE A 328 0.24 17.55 25.14
C PHE A 328 0.61 18.31 26.42
N GLU A 329 -0.32 18.48 27.38
CA GLU A 329 -0.06 19.17 28.65
C GLU A 329 0.80 18.38 29.63
N ILE A 330 0.95 17.06 29.41
CA ILE A 330 1.81 16.20 30.25
C ILE A 330 3.25 16.71 30.14
N PRO A 331 3.93 17.06 31.26
CA PRO A 331 5.23 17.72 31.21
C PRO A 331 6.29 16.97 30.40
N GLU A 332 6.30 15.65 30.51
CA GLU A 332 7.24 14.79 29.78
C GLU A 332 6.93 14.77 28.27
N ILE A 333 5.65 14.94 27.89
CA ILE A 333 5.22 15.03 26.49
C ILE A 333 5.52 16.42 25.95
N ARG A 334 5.28 17.48 26.70
CA ARG A 334 5.67 18.86 26.31
C ARG A 334 7.13 18.94 25.90
N ARG A 335 8.02 18.24 26.60
CA ARG A 335 9.45 18.19 26.27
C ARG A 335 9.72 17.58 24.89
N ILE A 336 8.94 16.57 24.48
CA ILE A 336 9.09 15.96 23.14
C ILE A 336 8.81 17.00 22.05
N PHE A 337 7.84 17.89 22.26
CA PHE A 337 7.39 18.87 21.26
C PHE A 337 8.06 20.25 21.40
N GLU A 338 9.10 20.37 22.22
CA GLU A 338 9.80 21.63 22.48
C GLU A 338 10.75 22.03 21.34
N ASP A 339 11.40 21.05 20.70
CA ASP A 339 12.41 21.25 19.66
C ASP A 339 12.44 20.06 18.72
N ASP A 340 13.29 20.05 17.69
CA ASP A 340 13.38 18.96 16.71
C ASP A 340 14.77 18.33 16.63
N ASP A 341 14.90 17.09 17.09
CA ASP A 341 16.09 16.25 16.95
C ASP A 341 15.91 15.19 15.84
N ILE A 342 14.67 15.03 15.32
CA ILE A 342 14.35 13.97 14.36
C ILE A 342 14.91 14.30 12.99
N ASP A 343 14.77 15.55 12.53
CA ASP A 343 15.22 15.98 11.21
C ASP A 343 14.72 15.03 10.10
N ILE A 344 13.40 15.12 9.81
CA ILE A 344 12.75 14.29 8.79
C ILE A 344 13.50 14.28 7.45
N PRO A 345 14.01 15.40 6.91
CA PRO A 345 14.81 15.42 5.70
C PRO A 345 15.98 14.42 5.72
N SER A 346 16.69 14.30 6.84
CA SER A 346 17.84 13.39 6.97
C SER A 346 17.47 11.90 6.82
N LEU A 347 16.20 11.55 7.03
CA LEU A 347 15.74 10.17 6.85
C LEU A 347 15.80 9.72 5.38
N GLY A 348 15.58 10.66 4.45
CA GLY A 348 15.63 10.39 3.01
C GLY A 348 16.95 10.77 2.35
N LEU A 349 17.59 11.85 2.83
CA LEU A 349 18.84 12.39 2.27
C LEU A 349 20.10 11.81 2.93
N GLY A 350 19.95 11.24 4.12
CA GLY A 350 21.04 10.82 4.97
C GLY A 350 21.48 11.89 5.97
N VAL A 351 22.09 11.45 7.07
CA VAL A 351 22.60 12.37 8.11
C VAL A 351 23.69 13.26 7.52
N ASP A 352 23.59 14.55 7.75
CA ASP A 352 24.45 15.58 7.13
C ASP A 352 24.40 15.57 5.59
N SER A 353 23.25 15.21 4.99
CA SER A 353 23.05 15.00 3.55
C SER A 353 24.00 13.95 2.94
N ASN A 354 24.45 12.98 3.73
CA ASN A 354 25.30 11.89 3.29
C ASN A 354 24.49 10.58 3.14
N PRO A 355 24.22 10.09 1.92
CA PRO A 355 23.43 8.88 1.68
C PRO A 355 24.01 7.59 2.28
N GLU A 356 25.29 7.57 2.65
CA GLU A 356 25.90 6.43 3.33
C GLU A 356 25.48 6.34 4.81
N LYS A 357 25.11 7.47 5.42
CA LYS A 357 24.69 7.55 6.83
C LYS A 357 23.18 7.39 6.96
N LYS A 358 22.73 6.17 7.11
CA LYS A 358 21.33 5.81 7.24
C LYS A 358 20.83 5.89 8.68
N THR A 359 19.53 6.00 8.86
CA THR A 359 18.88 6.14 10.17
C THR A 359 17.99 4.94 10.49
N ALA A 360 18.00 4.49 11.73
CA ALA A 360 16.99 3.65 12.33
C ALA A 360 16.19 4.48 13.33
N LEU A 361 14.96 4.82 12.97
CA LEU A 361 14.04 5.59 13.83
C LEU A 361 13.03 4.64 14.47
N PHE A 362 13.00 4.63 15.81
CA PHE A 362 12.07 3.84 16.59
C PHE A 362 10.93 4.69 17.12
N LEU A 363 9.71 4.28 16.84
CA LEU A 363 8.48 4.90 17.35
C LEU A 363 7.97 4.00 18.48
N VAL A 364 8.32 4.37 19.72
CA VAL A 364 8.09 3.52 20.89
C VAL A 364 6.82 3.94 21.61
N MET A 365 5.92 2.99 21.82
CA MET A 365 4.65 3.19 22.49
C MET A 365 4.46 2.23 23.68
N ARG A 366 3.40 2.40 24.44
CA ARG A 366 2.96 1.42 25.45
C ARG A 366 2.01 0.43 24.80
N SER A 367 2.25 -0.87 25.01
CA SER A 367 1.37 -1.92 24.49
C SER A 367 -0.04 -1.78 25.09
N GLY A 368 -1.05 -1.81 24.20
CA GLY A 368 -2.46 -1.68 24.59
C GLY A 368 -2.94 -0.25 24.89
N ASP A 369 -2.07 0.76 24.83
CA ASP A 369 -2.42 2.16 25.00
C ASP A 369 -2.46 2.88 23.65
N THR A 370 -3.66 3.16 23.16
CA THR A 370 -3.89 3.85 21.89
C THR A 370 -3.91 5.39 22.04
N SER A 371 -3.81 5.90 23.26
CA SER A 371 -3.91 7.35 23.54
C SER A 371 -2.84 8.15 22.80
N TYR A 372 -1.65 7.58 22.64
CA TYR A 372 -0.53 8.23 21.95
C TYR A 372 -0.53 8.05 20.42
N ASN A 373 -1.53 7.36 19.86
CA ASN A 373 -1.64 7.20 18.39
C ASN A 373 -1.71 8.55 17.68
N LEU A 374 -2.35 9.57 18.31
CA LEU A 374 -2.40 10.93 17.82
C LEU A 374 -1.02 11.46 17.40
N PHE A 375 -0.02 11.29 18.25
CA PHE A 375 1.32 11.82 18.02
C PHE A 375 2.06 11.11 16.89
N ILE A 376 1.91 9.79 16.83
CA ILE A 376 2.53 8.99 15.75
C ILE A 376 1.81 9.22 14.42
N ASN A 377 0.48 9.36 14.43
CA ASN A 377 -0.28 9.70 13.22
C ASN A 377 0.14 11.08 12.67
N MET A 378 0.32 12.07 13.55
CA MET A 378 0.84 13.38 13.18
C MET A 378 2.26 13.28 12.60
N PHE A 379 3.13 12.48 13.21
CA PHE A 379 4.46 12.21 12.70
C PHE A 379 4.40 11.56 11.31
N TYR A 380 3.57 10.54 11.08
CA TYR A 380 3.43 9.91 9.76
C TYR A 380 2.94 10.89 8.70
N THR A 381 1.97 11.73 9.04
CA THR A 381 1.45 12.75 8.12
C THR A 381 2.56 13.68 7.65
N LEU A 382 3.38 14.18 8.58
CA LEU A 382 4.51 15.04 8.27
C LEU A 382 5.64 14.29 7.56
N LEU A 383 5.98 13.10 8.02
CA LEU A 383 7.03 12.26 7.43
C LEU A 383 6.83 12.07 5.93
N PHE A 384 5.68 11.52 5.54
CA PHE A 384 5.44 11.20 4.14
C PHE A 384 5.27 12.44 3.28
N ARG A 385 4.70 13.52 3.82
CA ARG A 385 4.57 14.79 3.09
C ARG A 385 5.94 15.41 2.85
N VAL A 386 6.74 15.60 3.89
CA VAL A 386 8.07 16.22 3.79
C VAL A 386 8.98 15.43 2.85
N LEU A 387 9.00 14.10 2.98
CA LEU A 387 9.84 13.25 2.13
C LEU A 387 9.36 13.23 0.67
N ARG A 388 8.05 13.32 0.40
CA ARG A 388 7.52 13.47 -0.96
C ARG A 388 7.95 14.80 -1.56
N ASP A 389 7.79 15.89 -0.82
CA ASP A 389 8.18 17.22 -1.28
C ASP A 389 9.68 17.29 -1.63
N ILE A 390 10.52 16.70 -0.79
CA ILE A 390 11.98 16.62 -1.04
C ILE A 390 12.26 15.76 -2.28
N ALA A 391 11.61 14.60 -2.40
CA ALA A 391 11.80 13.75 -3.56
C ALA A 391 11.43 14.46 -4.85
N ASP A 392 10.28 15.12 -4.86
CA ASP A 392 9.71 15.75 -6.06
C ASP A 392 10.46 17.03 -6.47
N ASN A 393 10.95 17.83 -5.51
CA ASN A 393 11.53 19.15 -5.78
C ASN A 393 13.05 19.17 -5.72
N ASP A 394 13.67 18.38 -4.84
CA ASP A 394 15.09 18.52 -4.50
C ASP A 394 15.94 17.34 -4.96
N CYS A 395 15.31 16.20 -5.36
CA CYS A 395 16.03 15.00 -5.72
C CYS A 395 16.00 14.68 -7.21
N PRO A 396 17.13 14.27 -7.82
CA PRO A 396 17.18 13.87 -9.22
C PRO A 396 16.21 12.72 -9.54
N GLY A 397 15.38 12.89 -10.56
CA GLY A 397 14.43 11.88 -10.99
C GLY A 397 13.26 11.64 -10.04
N GLY A 398 12.99 12.57 -9.09
CA GLY A 398 11.88 12.48 -8.17
C GLY A 398 12.01 11.35 -7.13
N LYS A 399 13.23 10.93 -6.81
CA LYS A 399 13.50 9.79 -5.92
C LYS A 399 14.49 10.18 -4.82
N LEU A 400 14.17 9.82 -3.59
CA LEU A 400 15.11 9.95 -2.47
C LEU A 400 16.37 9.13 -2.73
N PRO A 401 17.56 9.63 -2.36
CA PRO A 401 18.82 8.87 -2.49
C PRO A 401 18.87 7.63 -1.61
N ILE A 402 18.19 7.65 -0.45
CA ILE A 402 18.08 6.50 0.46
C ILE A 402 16.67 5.94 0.37
N HIS A 403 16.55 4.62 0.30
CA HIS A 403 15.24 3.97 0.46
C HIS A 403 14.76 4.11 1.90
N VAL A 404 13.55 4.66 2.08
CA VAL A 404 12.92 4.83 3.40
C VAL A 404 11.79 3.82 3.56
N ARG A 405 11.88 2.97 4.57
CA ARG A 405 10.90 1.92 4.84
C ARG A 405 10.25 2.09 6.20
N LEU A 406 8.91 2.13 6.20
CA LEU A 406 8.10 2.06 7.41
C LEU A 406 7.74 0.60 7.72
N TRP A 407 8.16 0.09 8.86
CA TRP A 407 7.73 -1.17 9.43
C TRP A 407 6.59 -0.90 10.41
N ALA A 408 5.37 -1.19 9.99
CA ALA A 408 4.17 -0.95 10.79
C ALA A 408 3.76 -2.27 11.49
N ASP A 409 4.47 -2.62 12.56
CA ASP A 409 4.11 -3.79 13.39
C ASP A 409 2.81 -3.51 14.14
N GLU A 410 1.99 -4.53 14.31
CA GLU A 410 0.63 -4.40 14.86
C GLU A 410 -0.24 -3.34 14.13
N PHE A 411 -0.18 -3.29 12.80
CA PHE A 411 -0.85 -2.29 11.97
C PHE A 411 -2.36 -2.17 12.24
N TYR A 412 -3.03 -3.25 12.68
CA TYR A 412 -4.47 -3.21 12.99
C TYR A 412 -4.79 -2.30 14.17
N ALA A 413 -4.13 -2.47 15.29
CA ALA A 413 -4.39 -1.73 16.52
C ALA A 413 -3.53 -0.47 16.69
N GLY A 414 -2.38 -0.43 16.02
CA GLY A 414 -1.42 0.67 16.12
C GLY A 414 -1.80 1.91 15.31
N PRO A 415 -0.98 2.97 15.43
CA PRO A 415 -1.12 4.19 14.61
C PRO A 415 -0.88 3.88 13.15
N LYS A 416 -1.58 4.64 12.28
CA LYS A 416 -1.56 4.45 10.83
C LYS A 416 -1.40 5.78 10.11
N PRO A 417 -0.67 5.83 8.98
CA PRO A 417 -0.74 6.98 8.09
C PRO A 417 -2.18 7.21 7.63
N ALA A 418 -2.55 8.47 7.49
CA ALA A 418 -3.82 8.82 6.87
C ALA A 418 -3.86 8.29 5.42
N ASP A 419 -5.05 7.84 4.99
CA ASP A 419 -5.29 7.31 3.63
C ASP A 419 -4.21 6.31 3.18
N ALA A 420 -3.86 5.36 4.07
CA ALA A 420 -2.77 4.42 3.85
C ALA A 420 -2.92 3.61 2.55
N GLU A 421 -4.15 3.34 2.09
CA GLU A 421 -4.44 2.63 0.84
C GLU A 421 -3.99 3.44 -0.39
N MET A 422 -4.12 4.76 -0.36
CA MET A 422 -3.66 5.67 -1.42
C MET A 422 -2.16 5.94 -1.30
N LEU A 423 -1.69 6.16 -0.07
CA LEU A 423 -0.29 6.44 0.23
C LEU A 423 0.66 5.37 -0.33
N LEU A 424 0.31 4.08 -0.22
CA LEU A 424 1.10 2.98 -0.78
C LEU A 424 1.38 3.13 -2.28
N GLY A 425 0.40 3.63 -3.04
CA GLY A 425 0.56 3.89 -4.47
C GLY A 425 1.50 5.07 -4.76
N GLU A 426 1.45 6.10 -3.92
CA GLU A 426 2.20 7.35 -4.13
C GLU A 426 3.67 7.24 -3.75
N ILE A 427 3.99 6.56 -2.64
CA ILE A 427 5.35 6.53 -2.09
C ILE A 427 6.32 5.69 -2.93
N ARG A 428 5.83 4.71 -3.70
CA ARG A 428 6.67 3.79 -4.46
C ARG A 428 7.61 4.49 -5.44
N SER A 429 7.10 5.51 -6.14
CA SER A 429 7.86 6.26 -7.16
C SER A 429 8.99 7.10 -6.56
N ARG A 430 8.93 7.37 -5.25
CA ARG A 430 9.83 8.26 -4.51
C ARG A 430 10.86 7.55 -3.65
N ASN A 431 11.10 6.27 -3.92
CA ASN A 431 12.01 5.41 -3.16
C ASN A 431 11.61 5.23 -1.69
N MET A 432 10.30 5.12 -1.44
CA MET A 432 9.75 4.82 -0.13
C MET A 432 8.89 3.57 -0.17
N SER A 433 8.76 2.87 0.95
CA SER A 433 7.87 1.71 1.09
C SER A 433 7.31 1.58 2.50
N MET A 434 6.19 0.87 2.61
CA MET A 434 5.59 0.48 3.87
C MET A 434 5.41 -1.03 3.94
N VAL A 435 5.64 -1.59 5.11
CA VAL A 435 5.46 -3.01 5.43
C VAL A 435 4.45 -3.14 6.58
N PRO A 436 3.15 -3.18 6.27
CA PRO A 436 2.14 -3.48 7.27
C PRO A 436 2.26 -4.94 7.72
N ILE A 437 2.21 -5.15 9.03
CA ILE A 437 2.27 -6.47 9.64
C ILE A 437 0.94 -6.74 10.36
N LEU A 438 0.27 -7.82 9.99
CA LEU A 438 -1.06 -8.19 10.45
C LEU A 438 -1.11 -9.63 10.95
N GLN A 439 -2.17 -9.95 11.68
CA GLN A 439 -2.39 -11.31 12.15
C GLN A 439 -3.27 -12.12 11.18
N ASP A 440 -4.20 -11.44 10.50
CA ASP A 440 -5.19 -12.05 9.61
C ASP A 440 -5.63 -11.06 8.52
N ILE A 441 -6.07 -11.56 7.38
CA ILE A 441 -6.67 -10.75 6.29
C ILE A 441 -7.97 -10.07 6.73
N ALA A 442 -8.73 -10.66 7.66
CA ALA A 442 -9.93 -10.05 8.19
C ALA A 442 -9.66 -8.67 8.82
N GLN A 443 -8.48 -8.47 9.40
CA GLN A 443 -8.07 -7.18 9.95
C GLN A 443 -7.99 -6.09 8.87
N ILE A 444 -7.48 -6.40 7.65
CA ILE A 444 -7.46 -5.43 6.54
C ILE A 444 -8.88 -5.10 6.09
N LYS A 445 -9.74 -6.11 5.94
CA LYS A 445 -11.14 -5.90 5.52
C LYS A 445 -11.90 -5.03 6.52
N THR A 446 -11.60 -5.16 7.81
CA THR A 446 -12.17 -4.29 8.85
C THR A 446 -11.63 -2.86 8.78
N LEU A 447 -10.32 -2.69 8.56
CA LEU A 447 -9.69 -1.36 8.47
C LEU A 447 -10.11 -0.60 7.20
N PHE A 448 -10.29 -1.30 6.09
CA PHE A 448 -10.58 -0.74 4.78
C PHE A 448 -11.86 -1.36 4.20
N PRO A 449 -13.05 -0.94 4.70
CA PRO A 449 -14.34 -1.44 4.23
C PRO A 449 -14.61 -0.99 2.79
N ASN A 450 -15.68 -1.54 2.18
CA ASN A 450 -16.16 -1.18 0.84
C ASN A 450 -15.09 -1.38 -0.25
N ASP A 451 -14.44 -2.55 -0.26
CA ASP A 451 -13.42 -2.98 -1.24
C ASP A 451 -12.13 -2.14 -1.26
N LYS A 452 -11.97 -1.15 -0.37
CA LYS A 452 -10.71 -0.41 -0.20
C LYS A 452 -9.54 -1.32 0.20
N TRP A 453 -9.82 -2.46 0.84
CA TRP A 453 -8.81 -3.47 1.17
C TRP A 453 -8.15 -4.06 -0.08
N GLU A 454 -8.87 -4.16 -1.21
CA GLU A 454 -8.30 -4.61 -2.49
C GLU A 454 -7.31 -3.59 -3.05
N ILE A 455 -7.63 -2.29 -2.93
CA ILE A 455 -6.72 -1.21 -3.31
C ILE A 455 -5.44 -1.30 -2.46
N PHE A 456 -5.61 -1.49 -1.15
CA PHE A 456 -4.47 -1.62 -0.23
C PHE A 456 -3.58 -2.81 -0.59
N THR A 457 -4.15 -3.99 -0.74
CA THR A 457 -3.40 -5.22 -1.07
C THR A 457 -2.82 -5.18 -2.48
N GLY A 458 -3.53 -4.59 -3.45
CA GLY A 458 -3.07 -4.40 -4.83
C GLY A 458 -1.86 -3.47 -4.94
N ASN A 459 -1.66 -2.57 -3.96
CA ASN A 459 -0.48 -1.71 -3.86
C ASN A 459 0.72 -2.37 -3.15
N CYS A 460 0.58 -3.60 -2.65
CA CYS A 460 1.67 -4.40 -2.10
C CYS A 460 2.19 -5.37 -3.15
N ALA A 461 3.41 -5.20 -3.62
CA ALA A 461 4.00 -6.06 -4.65
C ALA A 461 4.36 -7.47 -4.15
N ALA A 462 4.43 -7.65 -2.85
CA ALA A 462 4.66 -8.95 -2.22
C ALA A 462 3.73 -9.14 -1.01
N MET A 463 3.20 -10.35 -0.88
CA MET A 463 2.49 -10.79 0.31
C MET A 463 3.22 -11.98 0.91
N ILE A 464 3.59 -11.87 2.17
CA ILE A 464 4.31 -12.89 2.93
C ILE A 464 3.35 -13.50 3.95
N TYR A 465 3.08 -14.78 3.81
CA TYR A 465 2.20 -15.51 4.70
C TYR A 465 2.99 -16.47 5.59
N LEU A 466 2.97 -16.23 6.90
CA LEU A 466 3.71 -17.00 7.91
C LEU A 466 2.80 -17.96 8.71
N GLY A 467 1.64 -18.28 8.18
CA GLY A 467 0.66 -19.13 8.82
C GLY A 467 -0.36 -18.36 9.66
N SER A 468 -1.52 -18.94 9.81
CA SER A 468 -2.63 -18.42 10.63
C SER A 468 -3.17 -19.49 11.57
N GLY A 469 -4.02 -19.08 12.51
CA GLY A 469 -4.71 -20.02 13.39
C GLY A 469 -5.69 -20.93 12.60
N PRO A 470 -6.06 -22.08 13.14
CA PRO A 470 -6.91 -23.09 12.46
C PRO A 470 -8.32 -22.57 12.12
N THR A 471 -8.75 -21.47 12.71
CA THR A 471 -10.08 -20.85 12.50
C THR A 471 -10.06 -19.65 11.54
N ALA A 472 -8.91 -19.33 10.96
CA ALA A 472 -8.76 -18.19 10.05
C ALA A 472 -9.24 -18.54 8.62
N HIS A 473 -10.54 -18.77 8.44
CA HIS A 473 -11.14 -19.18 7.16
C HIS A 473 -10.85 -18.19 6.02
N THR A 474 -10.84 -16.88 6.29
CA THR A 474 -10.57 -15.84 5.29
C THR A 474 -9.13 -15.79 4.78
N THR A 475 -8.20 -16.41 5.50
CA THR A 475 -6.78 -16.43 5.12
C THR A 475 -6.43 -17.72 4.36
N HIS A 476 -7.32 -18.72 4.42
CA HIS A 476 -7.16 -20.01 3.71
C HIS A 476 -7.88 -20.06 2.35
N GLN A 477 -8.70 -19.07 2.02
CA GLN A 477 -9.32 -18.87 0.71
C GLN A 477 -8.39 -18.05 -0.21
#